data_564a8bcb226e78a62cadc1e036e68952
#
_entry.id   564a8bcb226e78a62cadc1e036e68952
#
_cell.length_a   1.000
_cell.length_b   1.000
_cell.length_c   1.000
_cell.angle_alpha   90.00
_cell.angle_beta   90.00
_cell.angle_gamma   90.00
#
_symmetry.space_group_name_H-M   'P 1'
#
loop_
_entity.id
_entity.type
_entity.pdbx_description
1 polymer ?
#
loop_
_entity_poly.entity_id
_entity_poly.type
_entity_poly.pdbx_seq_one_letter_code
_entity_poly.pdbx_strand_id
1 'polypeptide(L)'
;ILEHVIKKDKELLIIADADDQLISALAMNKVKGNIKVNILDGPDFGLSRKQMFVDLALITGATVINEDLGDDIDLIEPVHLGTCLKVTTTDTETVIRVDGKTKEVKEVIVALKEEIEKETKPGYKMRLEKRLAFLNGKIGIVKVGANSAVELQEKSDRAEDAICATKAAIKEGIVSGGGIALLNASYKIKGVSKGETALLKAIQSPFNIIMSNASLQDYILPSVKGMGYNVVTGNMVNMIKSGIIDP
;
A
#
# COMPACT_ATOMS: atom_id res chain seq x y z
N ILE A 1 2.28 -5.13 -34.39
CA ILE A 1 3.05 -4.66 -33.23
C ILE A 1 4.23 -5.60 -32.93
N LEU A 2 4.03 -6.90 -32.74
CA LEU A 2 5.12 -7.85 -32.40
C LEU A 2 6.29 -7.80 -33.36
N GLU A 3 6.03 -7.79 -34.67
CA GLU A 3 7.08 -7.66 -35.66
C GLU A 3 7.91 -6.38 -35.54
N HIS A 4 7.26 -5.27 -35.23
CA HIS A 4 7.94 -3.99 -35.04
C HIS A 4 8.87 -4.03 -33.81
N VAL A 5 8.41 -4.63 -32.71
CA VAL A 5 9.18 -4.76 -31.45
C VAL A 5 10.37 -5.69 -31.65
N ILE A 6 10.16 -6.83 -32.34
CA ILE A 6 11.23 -7.81 -32.70
C ILE A 6 12.29 -7.17 -33.58
N LYS A 7 11.89 -6.49 -34.64
CA LYS A 7 12.84 -5.81 -35.56
C LYS A 7 13.70 -4.75 -34.88
N LYS A 8 13.17 -4.13 -33.77
CA LYS A 8 13.89 -3.13 -32.99
C LYS A 8 14.60 -3.69 -31.75
N ASP A 9 14.58 -5.00 -31.57
CA ASP A 9 15.10 -5.69 -30.35
C ASP A 9 14.65 -5.07 -29.03
N LYS A 10 13.37 -4.68 -28.96
CA LYS A 10 12.79 -4.07 -27.77
C LYS A 10 11.97 -5.06 -26.95
N GLU A 11 11.79 -4.74 -25.70
CA GLU A 11 10.90 -5.45 -24.79
C GLU A 11 9.49 -4.87 -24.88
N LEU A 12 8.46 -5.73 -24.78
CA LEU A 12 7.06 -5.33 -24.83
C LEU A 12 6.32 -5.82 -23.58
N LEU A 13 5.61 -4.91 -22.93
CA LEU A 13 4.61 -5.24 -21.92
C LEU A 13 3.23 -5.07 -22.54
N ILE A 14 2.40 -6.11 -22.45
CA ILE A 14 1.00 -6.10 -22.83
C ILE A 14 0.18 -6.16 -21.55
N ILE A 15 -0.78 -5.25 -21.39
CA ILE A 15 -1.72 -5.26 -20.26
C ILE A 15 -3.12 -5.38 -20.85
N ALA A 16 -3.64 -6.60 -20.87
CA ALA A 16 -4.94 -6.93 -21.46
C ALA A 16 -5.42 -8.29 -20.98
N ASP A 17 -6.73 -8.52 -21.03
CA ASP A 17 -7.26 -9.86 -20.87
C ASP A 17 -6.92 -10.67 -22.13
N ALA A 18 -6.31 -11.81 -21.96
CA ALA A 18 -5.91 -12.69 -23.03
C ALA A 18 -6.38 -14.11 -22.76
N ASP A 19 -6.69 -14.84 -23.82
CA ASP A 19 -6.99 -16.25 -23.72
C ASP A 19 -5.74 -17.10 -23.44
N ASP A 20 -5.95 -18.30 -22.90
CA ASP A 20 -4.87 -19.22 -22.54
C ASP A 20 -4.02 -19.64 -23.75
N GLN A 21 -4.59 -19.63 -24.97
CA GLN A 21 -3.90 -20.00 -26.18
C GLN A 21 -2.87 -18.92 -26.56
N LEU A 22 -3.26 -17.64 -26.48
CA LEU A 22 -2.37 -16.52 -26.73
C LEU A 22 -1.25 -16.45 -25.69
N ILE A 23 -1.60 -16.60 -24.40
CA ILE A 23 -0.62 -16.61 -23.30
C ILE A 23 0.41 -17.73 -23.53
N SER A 24 -0.05 -18.95 -23.85
CA SER A 24 0.81 -20.10 -24.10
C SER A 24 1.71 -19.89 -25.31
N ALA A 25 1.19 -19.31 -26.39
CA ALA A 25 1.96 -19.01 -27.61
C ALA A 25 3.06 -17.98 -27.34
N LEU A 26 2.74 -16.90 -26.61
CA LEU A 26 3.71 -15.88 -26.22
C LEU A 26 4.78 -16.43 -25.27
N ALA A 27 4.39 -17.24 -24.28
CA ALA A 27 5.30 -17.88 -23.35
C ALA A 27 6.28 -18.83 -24.06
N MET A 28 5.79 -19.64 -25.01
CA MET A 28 6.63 -20.56 -25.79
C MET A 28 7.66 -19.83 -26.64
N ASN A 29 7.28 -18.72 -27.27
CA ASN A 29 8.19 -17.90 -28.05
C ASN A 29 9.20 -17.14 -27.17
N LYS A 30 8.79 -16.70 -25.97
CA LYS A 30 9.66 -16.09 -24.96
C LYS A 30 10.74 -17.08 -24.50
N VAL A 31 10.35 -18.33 -24.18
CA VAL A 31 11.29 -19.37 -23.75
C VAL A 31 12.28 -19.71 -24.87
N LYS A 32 11.85 -19.72 -26.14
CA LYS A 32 12.73 -19.91 -27.28
C LYS A 32 13.65 -18.71 -27.59
N GLY A 33 13.48 -17.60 -26.86
CA GLY A 33 14.27 -16.38 -27.04
C GLY A 33 13.90 -15.56 -28.30
N ASN A 34 12.80 -15.90 -28.99
CA ASN A 34 12.37 -15.22 -30.19
C ASN A 34 11.76 -13.83 -29.91
N ILE A 35 11.17 -13.65 -28.72
CA ILE A 35 10.49 -12.42 -28.32
C ILE A 35 10.80 -12.08 -26.87
N LYS A 36 10.80 -10.78 -26.56
CA LYS A 36 10.93 -10.24 -25.21
C LYS A 36 9.58 -9.61 -24.81
N VAL A 37 8.59 -10.46 -24.55
CA VAL A 37 7.22 -10.01 -24.24
C VAL A 37 6.80 -10.51 -22.86
N ASN A 38 6.10 -9.67 -22.12
CA ASN A 38 5.35 -10.06 -20.93
C ASN A 38 3.89 -9.62 -21.09
N ILE A 39 2.96 -10.44 -20.62
CA ILE A 39 1.54 -10.17 -20.66
C ILE A 39 1.00 -10.19 -19.23
N LEU A 40 0.15 -9.26 -18.89
CA LEU A 40 -0.46 -9.09 -17.57
C LEU A 40 -1.94 -8.83 -17.73
N ASP A 41 -2.72 -9.34 -16.80
CA ASP A 41 -4.12 -8.95 -16.66
C ASP A 41 -4.24 -7.49 -16.24
N GLY A 42 -5.32 -6.85 -16.66
CA GLY A 42 -5.59 -5.47 -16.26
C GLY A 42 -5.84 -5.36 -14.75
N PRO A 43 -5.31 -4.32 -14.11
CA PRO A 43 -5.49 -4.11 -12.69
C PRO A 43 -6.93 -3.73 -12.36
N ASP A 44 -7.43 -4.16 -11.17
CA ASP A 44 -8.76 -3.83 -10.65
C ASP A 44 -9.93 -4.36 -11.51
N PHE A 45 -11.17 -3.94 -11.24
CA PHE A 45 -12.37 -4.42 -11.91
C PHE A 45 -13.33 -3.27 -12.25
N GLY A 46 -14.16 -3.48 -13.29
CA GLY A 46 -15.24 -2.57 -13.68
C GLY A 46 -14.75 -1.15 -14.03
N LEU A 47 -15.43 -0.12 -13.52
CA LEU A 47 -15.10 1.28 -13.81
C LEU A 47 -13.71 1.69 -13.29
N SER A 48 -13.26 1.13 -12.18
CA SER A 48 -11.94 1.40 -11.63
C SER A 48 -10.84 0.91 -12.57
N ARG A 49 -11.03 -0.25 -13.18
CA ARG A 49 -10.13 -0.81 -14.18
C ARG A 49 -9.99 0.10 -15.42
N LYS A 50 -11.10 0.56 -15.98
CA LYS A 50 -11.09 1.50 -17.11
C LYS A 50 -10.31 2.77 -16.78
N GLN A 51 -10.51 3.31 -15.58
CA GLN A 51 -9.78 4.49 -15.11
C GLN A 51 -8.28 4.22 -14.93
N MET A 52 -7.89 3.05 -14.43
CA MET A 52 -6.48 2.69 -14.28
C MET A 52 -5.76 2.52 -15.62
N PHE A 53 -6.43 2.01 -16.64
CA PHE A 53 -5.87 1.98 -17.99
C PHE A 53 -5.60 3.38 -18.54
N VAL A 54 -6.53 4.31 -18.35
CA VAL A 54 -6.35 5.72 -18.74
C VAL A 54 -5.16 6.35 -18.01
N ASP A 55 -5.04 6.09 -16.71
CA ASP A 55 -3.94 6.62 -15.91
C ASP A 55 -2.58 5.97 -16.28
N LEU A 56 -2.55 4.67 -16.60
CA LEU A 56 -1.36 3.99 -17.14
C LEU A 56 -0.95 4.57 -18.49
N ALA A 57 -1.90 4.77 -19.38
CA ALA A 57 -1.65 5.40 -20.67
C ALA A 57 -1.08 6.81 -20.50
N LEU A 58 -1.65 7.60 -19.60
CA LEU A 58 -1.20 8.96 -19.31
C LEU A 58 0.26 9.01 -18.81
N ILE A 59 0.68 8.08 -17.94
CA ILE A 59 2.04 8.07 -17.38
C ILE A 59 3.07 7.46 -18.35
N THR A 60 2.66 6.59 -19.28
CA THR A 60 3.56 5.92 -20.23
C THR A 60 3.58 6.56 -21.60
N GLY A 61 2.59 7.43 -21.90
CA GLY A 61 2.37 7.99 -23.23
C GLY A 61 1.75 6.98 -24.20
N ALA A 62 1.14 5.89 -23.70
CA ALA A 62 0.41 4.92 -24.51
C ALA A 62 -1.00 5.41 -24.87
N THR A 63 -1.64 4.72 -25.82
CA THR A 63 -3.06 4.88 -26.11
C THR A 63 -3.82 3.66 -25.57
N VAL A 64 -4.91 3.89 -24.85
CA VAL A 64 -5.83 2.80 -24.46
C VAL A 64 -6.63 2.38 -25.67
N ILE A 65 -6.60 1.11 -26.00
CA ILE A 65 -7.44 0.53 -27.05
C ILE A 65 -8.69 -0.03 -26.37
N ASN A 66 -9.85 0.44 -26.78
CA ASN A 66 -11.12 0.05 -26.17
C ASN A 66 -12.16 -0.26 -27.25
N GLU A 67 -12.42 -1.54 -27.47
CA GLU A 67 -13.42 -2.01 -28.43
C GLU A 67 -14.83 -1.51 -28.12
N ASP A 68 -15.19 -1.32 -26.85
CA ASP A 68 -16.49 -0.74 -26.45
C ASP A 68 -16.70 0.70 -26.98
N LEU A 69 -15.60 1.41 -27.29
CA LEU A 69 -15.63 2.76 -27.88
C LEU A 69 -15.48 2.74 -29.41
N GLY A 70 -15.34 1.56 -30.00
CA GLY A 70 -15.23 1.39 -31.44
C GLY A 70 -13.78 1.33 -31.96
N ASP A 71 -12.80 1.20 -31.08
CA ASP A 71 -11.42 0.98 -31.52
C ASP A 71 -11.29 -0.44 -32.08
N ASP A 72 -10.48 -0.59 -33.12
CA ASP A 72 -10.22 -1.86 -33.77
C ASP A 72 -8.80 -2.35 -33.41
N ILE A 73 -8.72 -3.55 -32.82
CA ILE A 73 -7.46 -4.18 -32.43
C ILE A 73 -6.55 -4.40 -33.64
N ASP A 74 -7.11 -4.67 -34.83
CA ASP A 74 -6.33 -4.90 -36.05
C ASP A 74 -5.64 -3.63 -36.55
N LEU A 75 -6.12 -2.46 -36.13
CA LEU A 75 -5.58 -1.16 -36.52
C LEU A 75 -4.53 -0.60 -35.55
N ILE A 76 -4.08 -1.40 -34.57
CA ILE A 76 -3.06 -0.95 -33.61
C ILE A 76 -1.71 -0.74 -34.32
N GLU A 77 -1.23 0.49 -34.28
CA GLU A 77 0.05 0.91 -34.84
C GLU A 77 1.10 1.18 -33.74
N PRO A 78 2.41 1.20 -34.11
CA PRO A 78 3.47 1.53 -33.16
C PRO A 78 3.37 2.89 -32.48
N VAL A 79 2.61 3.81 -33.03
CA VAL A 79 2.34 5.14 -32.43
C VAL A 79 1.50 5.04 -31.15
N HIS A 80 0.71 3.99 -31.00
CA HIS A 80 -0.12 3.75 -29.82
C HIS A 80 0.68 3.18 -28.64
N LEU A 81 1.94 2.78 -28.85
CA LEU A 81 2.80 2.23 -27.82
C LEU A 81 3.35 3.35 -26.92
N GLY A 82 3.19 3.17 -25.62
CA GLY A 82 3.89 3.98 -24.62
C GLY A 82 5.31 3.49 -24.36
N THR A 83 6.01 4.18 -23.46
CA THR A 83 7.38 3.83 -23.08
C THR A 83 7.54 3.84 -21.56
N CYS A 84 8.38 2.94 -21.07
CA CYS A 84 8.80 2.93 -19.67
C CYS A 84 10.29 2.54 -19.57
N LEU A 85 10.92 2.87 -18.44
CA LEU A 85 12.32 2.57 -18.19
C LEU A 85 12.54 1.11 -17.80
N LYS A 86 11.63 0.57 -17.00
CA LYS A 86 11.73 -0.80 -16.49
C LYS A 86 10.38 -1.27 -15.97
N VAL A 87 10.08 -2.54 -16.22
CA VAL A 87 8.97 -3.26 -15.58
C VAL A 87 9.53 -4.39 -14.73
N THR A 88 9.01 -4.55 -13.54
CA THR A 88 9.31 -5.70 -12.67
C THR A 88 7.98 -6.27 -12.22
N THR A 89 7.71 -7.52 -12.56
CA THR A 89 6.48 -8.24 -12.21
C THR A 89 6.82 -9.37 -11.25
N THR A 90 6.03 -9.50 -10.20
CA THR A 90 6.00 -10.64 -9.28
C THR A 90 4.62 -11.30 -9.37
N ASP A 91 4.38 -12.33 -8.58
CA ASP A 91 3.08 -13.03 -8.55
C ASP A 91 1.93 -12.14 -8.04
N THR A 92 2.25 -11.08 -7.29
CA THR A 92 1.25 -10.23 -6.61
C THR A 92 1.26 -8.78 -7.07
N GLU A 93 2.35 -8.30 -7.65
CA GLU A 93 2.49 -6.88 -8.01
C GLU A 93 3.33 -6.66 -9.27
N THR A 94 3.06 -5.56 -9.94
CA THR A 94 3.87 -5.08 -11.07
C THR A 94 4.28 -3.64 -10.84
N VAL A 95 5.59 -3.39 -10.89
CA VAL A 95 6.17 -2.06 -10.76
C VAL A 95 6.65 -1.56 -12.12
N ILE A 96 6.05 -0.50 -12.61
CA ILE A 96 6.40 0.17 -13.88
C ILE A 96 7.15 1.46 -13.55
N ARG A 97 8.41 1.56 -13.96
CA ARG A 97 9.22 2.79 -13.81
C ARG A 97 9.15 3.61 -15.10
N VAL A 98 8.72 4.85 -14.96
CA VAL A 98 8.69 5.83 -16.06
C VAL A 98 9.71 6.94 -15.82
N ASP A 99 10.07 7.67 -16.86
CA ASP A 99 11.00 8.79 -16.77
C ASP A 99 10.26 10.10 -16.44
N GLY A 100 10.22 10.40 -15.13
CA GLY A 100 9.63 11.64 -14.66
C GLY A 100 8.10 11.70 -14.79
N LYS A 101 7.56 12.90 -14.61
CA LYS A 101 6.13 13.20 -14.79
C LYS A 101 5.97 14.21 -15.92
N THR A 102 5.18 13.86 -16.90
CA THR A 102 4.81 14.77 -17.99
C THR A 102 4.01 15.96 -17.46
N LYS A 103 3.83 16.99 -18.29
CA LYS A 103 3.04 18.17 -17.93
C LYS A 103 1.59 17.79 -17.68
N GLU A 104 1.05 16.91 -18.53
CA GLU A 104 -0.32 16.40 -18.44
C GLU A 104 -0.56 15.66 -17.12
N VAL A 105 0.37 14.80 -16.70
CA VAL A 105 0.28 14.10 -15.40
C VAL A 105 0.25 15.09 -14.23
N LYS A 106 1.04 16.15 -14.28
CA LYS A 106 1.05 17.18 -13.23
C LYS A 106 -0.27 17.96 -13.17
N GLU A 107 -0.84 18.29 -14.32
CA GLU A 107 -2.15 18.97 -14.41
C GLU A 107 -3.27 18.09 -13.82
N VAL A 108 -3.31 16.80 -14.17
CA VAL A 108 -4.26 15.85 -13.60
C VAL A 108 -4.10 15.69 -12.08
N ILE A 109 -2.86 15.66 -11.57
CA ILE A 109 -2.60 15.62 -10.13
C ILE A 109 -3.15 16.86 -9.42
N VAL A 110 -3.02 18.04 -10.00
CA VAL A 110 -3.57 19.29 -9.42
C VAL A 110 -5.10 19.23 -9.39
N ALA A 111 -5.72 18.87 -10.51
CA ALA A 111 -7.17 18.74 -10.60
C ALA A 111 -7.73 17.72 -9.59
N LEU A 112 -7.08 16.57 -9.45
CA LEU A 112 -7.48 15.55 -8.47
C LEU A 112 -7.42 16.05 -7.02
N LYS A 113 -6.41 16.84 -6.67
CA LYS A 113 -6.31 17.42 -5.32
C LYS A 113 -7.47 18.35 -5.02
N GLU A 114 -7.82 19.21 -5.98
CA GLU A 114 -8.95 20.12 -5.84
C GLU A 114 -10.29 19.36 -5.75
N GLU A 115 -10.43 18.26 -6.48
CA GLU A 115 -11.62 17.42 -6.43
C GLU A 115 -11.74 16.70 -5.08
N ILE A 116 -10.64 16.18 -4.53
CA ILE A 116 -10.58 15.54 -3.20
C ILE A 116 -10.98 16.51 -2.08
N GLU A 117 -10.57 17.78 -2.18
CA GLU A 117 -10.94 18.81 -1.19
C GLU A 117 -12.43 19.14 -1.21
N LYS A 118 -13.05 19.09 -2.39
CA LYS A 118 -14.48 19.40 -2.57
C LYS A 118 -15.41 18.21 -2.32
N GLU A 119 -14.86 16.97 -2.37
CA GLU A 119 -15.66 15.75 -2.28
C GLU A 119 -16.04 15.43 -0.82
N THR A 120 -17.33 15.21 -0.61
CA THR A 120 -17.92 14.94 0.70
C THR A 120 -18.27 13.47 0.93
N LYS A 121 -18.40 12.68 -0.14
CA LYS A 121 -18.74 11.25 -0.06
C LYS A 121 -17.50 10.40 0.24
N PRO A 122 -17.42 9.72 1.39
CA PRO A 122 -16.19 9.03 1.83
C PRO A 122 -15.68 7.98 0.83
N GLY A 123 -16.58 7.18 0.24
CA GLY A 123 -16.22 6.14 -0.72
C GLY A 123 -15.65 6.68 -2.03
N TYR A 124 -16.19 7.80 -2.52
CA TYR A 124 -15.68 8.43 -3.74
C TYR A 124 -14.36 9.15 -3.47
N LYS A 125 -14.24 9.83 -2.33
CA LYS A 125 -13.01 10.46 -1.87
C LYS A 125 -11.85 9.46 -1.77
N MET A 126 -12.09 8.29 -1.17
CA MET A 126 -11.09 7.21 -1.08
C MET A 126 -10.61 6.74 -2.47
N ARG A 127 -11.51 6.67 -3.47
CA ARG A 127 -11.14 6.31 -4.84
C ARG A 127 -10.26 7.38 -5.50
N LEU A 128 -10.58 8.65 -5.30
CA LEU A 128 -9.75 9.76 -5.80
C LEU A 128 -8.38 9.79 -5.12
N GLU A 129 -8.31 9.54 -3.82
CA GLU A 129 -7.05 9.43 -3.07
C GLU A 129 -6.19 8.26 -3.58
N LYS A 130 -6.78 7.09 -3.85
CA LYS A 130 -6.09 5.94 -4.45
C LYS A 130 -5.53 6.29 -5.83
N ARG A 131 -6.32 6.97 -6.66
CA ARG A 131 -5.90 7.44 -7.98
C ARG A 131 -4.76 8.47 -7.89
N LEU A 132 -4.86 9.42 -6.98
CA LEU A 132 -3.82 10.41 -6.72
C LEU A 132 -2.51 9.75 -6.28
N ALA A 133 -2.59 8.75 -5.41
CA ALA A 133 -1.42 7.98 -4.95
C ALA A 133 -0.75 7.24 -6.11
N PHE A 134 -1.53 6.62 -6.99
CA PHE A 134 -1.04 5.94 -8.20
C PHE A 134 -0.29 6.91 -9.13
N LEU A 135 -0.89 8.03 -9.51
CA LEU A 135 -0.28 9.04 -10.38
C LEU A 135 0.91 9.77 -9.72
N ASN A 136 0.90 9.85 -8.40
CA ASN A 136 2.00 10.49 -7.67
C ASN A 136 3.28 9.61 -7.64
N GLY A 137 3.13 8.31 -7.81
CA GLY A 137 4.19 7.38 -8.24
C GLY A 137 5.45 7.36 -7.40
N LYS A 138 5.37 7.56 -6.08
CA LYS A 138 6.52 7.32 -5.18
C LYS A 138 6.34 5.97 -4.50
N ILE A 139 7.08 4.98 -4.97
CA ILE A 139 7.12 3.65 -4.38
C ILE A 139 8.43 3.50 -3.62
N GLY A 140 8.34 3.22 -2.32
CA GLY A 140 9.46 2.76 -1.52
C GLY A 140 9.51 1.23 -1.56
N ILE A 141 10.66 0.67 -1.88
CA ILE A 141 10.86 -0.78 -1.89
C ILE A 141 11.74 -1.16 -0.72
N VAL A 142 11.20 -1.93 0.22
CA VAL A 142 11.96 -2.53 1.33
C VAL A 142 12.28 -3.98 0.95
N LYS A 143 13.56 -4.28 0.74
CA LYS A 143 14.01 -5.65 0.45
C LYS A 143 14.31 -6.35 1.75
N VAL A 144 13.60 -7.45 2.02
CA VAL A 144 13.79 -8.29 3.20
C VAL A 144 14.51 -9.57 2.78
N GLY A 145 15.54 -9.96 3.54
CA GLY A 145 16.29 -11.18 3.31
C GLY A 145 16.46 -11.98 4.61
N ALA A 146 16.49 -13.31 4.50
CA ALA A 146 16.69 -14.22 5.62
C ALA A 146 17.35 -15.53 5.18
N ASN A 147 17.80 -16.34 6.14
CA ASN A 147 18.45 -17.62 5.87
C ASN A 147 17.45 -18.78 5.72
N SER A 148 16.20 -18.60 6.11
CA SER A 148 15.13 -19.59 5.96
C SER A 148 13.80 -18.93 5.55
N ALA A 149 12.89 -19.73 4.99
CA ALA A 149 11.57 -19.25 4.59
C ALA A 149 10.73 -18.75 5.79
N VAL A 150 10.83 -19.42 6.93
CA VAL A 150 10.12 -19.04 8.16
C VAL A 150 10.64 -17.70 8.71
N GLU A 151 11.96 -17.53 8.75
CA GLU A 151 12.58 -16.27 9.16
C GLU A 151 12.26 -15.13 8.18
N LEU A 152 12.21 -15.43 6.88
CA LEU A 152 11.83 -14.45 5.86
C LEU A 152 10.40 -13.95 6.07
N GLN A 153 9.47 -14.89 6.32
CA GLN A 153 8.07 -14.54 6.57
C GLN A 153 7.94 -13.66 7.82
N GLU A 154 8.56 -14.07 8.93
CA GLU A 154 8.52 -13.30 10.18
C GLU A 154 9.07 -11.87 10.00
N LYS A 155 10.19 -11.72 9.30
CA LYS A 155 10.76 -10.40 9.02
C LYS A 155 9.90 -9.56 8.08
N SER A 156 9.26 -10.20 7.09
CA SER A 156 8.31 -9.53 6.19
C SER A 156 7.11 -9.01 6.94
N ASP A 157 6.48 -9.84 7.78
CA ASP A 157 5.32 -9.48 8.58
C ASP A 157 5.65 -8.32 9.53
N ARG A 158 6.80 -8.38 10.19
CA ARG A 158 7.28 -7.30 11.06
C ARG A 158 7.54 -5.99 10.31
N ALA A 159 8.06 -6.07 9.09
CA ALA A 159 8.27 -4.90 8.25
C ALA A 159 6.93 -4.29 7.80
N GLU A 160 5.95 -5.12 7.45
CA GLU A 160 4.60 -4.69 7.10
C GLU A 160 3.90 -4.01 8.27
N ASP A 161 3.95 -4.60 9.46
CA ASP A 161 3.41 -4.02 10.70
C ASP A 161 4.01 -2.65 10.98
N ALA A 162 5.33 -2.50 10.88
CA ALA A 162 6.01 -1.23 11.06
C ALA A 162 5.58 -0.17 10.04
N ILE A 163 5.39 -0.56 8.78
CA ILE A 163 4.91 0.33 7.71
C ILE A 163 3.47 0.77 8.00
N CYS A 164 2.60 -0.16 8.39
CA CYS A 164 1.20 0.13 8.72
C CYS A 164 1.09 1.06 9.92
N ALA A 165 1.82 0.78 11.00
CA ALA A 165 1.87 1.64 12.18
C ALA A 165 2.39 3.05 11.86
N THR A 166 3.45 3.14 11.05
CA THR A 166 4.01 4.43 10.63
C THR A 166 3.01 5.25 9.79
N LYS A 167 2.31 4.59 8.85
CA LYS A 167 1.27 5.26 8.03
C LYS A 167 0.11 5.77 8.90
N ALA A 168 -0.33 4.98 9.87
CA ALA A 168 -1.38 5.39 10.81
C ALA A 168 -0.92 6.57 11.66
N ALA A 169 0.29 6.54 12.20
CA ALA A 169 0.88 7.62 12.99
C ALA A 169 1.03 8.93 12.21
N ILE A 170 1.41 8.87 10.94
CA ILE A 170 1.50 10.06 10.08
C ILE A 170 0.12 10.66 9.82
N LYS A 171 -0.90 9.83 9.67
CA LYS A 171 -2.26 10.27 9.35
C LYS A 171 -3.01 10.84 10.56
N GLU A 172 -2.91 10.20 11.71
CA GLU A 172 -3.77 10.47 12.88
C GLU A 172 -2.98 10.90 14.13
N GLY A 173 -1.66 10.86 14.09
CA GLY A 173 -0.79 11.19 15.21
C GLY A 173 -0.44 9.98 16.05
N ILE A 174 0.08 10.25 17.27
CA ILE A 174 0.57 9.23 18.20
C ILE A 174 0.00 9.42 19.59
N VAL A 175 -0.09 8.33 20.32
CA VAL A 175 -0.45 8.31 21.76
C VAL A 175 0.63 7.59 22.58
N SER A 176 0.49 7.62 23.91
CA SER A 176 1.37 6.87 24.81
C SER A 176 1.16 5.36 24.61
N GLY A 177 2.22 4.64 24.26
CA GLY A 177 2.20 3.19 24.07
C GLY A 177 2.18 2.39 25.36
N GLY A 178 2.39 1.08 25.22
CA GLY A 178 2.44 0.18 26.39
C GLY A 178 1.12 0.03 27.13
N GLY A 179 -0.01 0.21 26.43
CA GLY A 179 -1.36 0.17 27.03
C GLY A 179 -1.73 1.39 27.86
N ILE A 180 -0.83 2.39 27.96
CA ILE A 180 -1.02 3.56 28.82
C ILE A 180 -2.13 4.50 28.32
N ALA A 181 -2.33 4.63 27.03
CA ALA A 181 -3.41 5.43 26.47
C ALA A 181 -4.79 4.91 26.94
N LEU A 182 -5.01 3.61 26.86
CA LEU A 182 -6.23 2.95 27.32
C LEU A 182 -6.40 3.00 28.84
N LEU A 183 -5.31 2.76 29.59
CA LEU A 183 -5.30 2.88 31.04
C LEU A 183 -5.70 4.29 31.48
N ASN A 184 -5.12 5.32 30.90
CA ASN A 184 -5.46 6.72 31.18
C ASN A 184 -6.92 7.06 30.81
N ALA A 185 -7.46 6.46 29.77
CA ALA A 185 -8.86 6.63 29.38
C ALA A 185 -9.79 6.01 30.45
N SER A 186 -9.43 4.82 30.97
CA SER A 186 -10.24 4.13 31.99
C SER A 186 -10.40 4.93 33.28
N TYR A 187 -9.41 5.74 33.66
CA TYR A 187 -9.49 6.55 34.89
C TYR A 187 -10.40 7.75 34.79
N LYS A 188 -10.69 8.22 33.58
CA LYS A 188 -11.55 9.40 33.37
C LYS A 188 -13.04 9.10 33.34
N ILE A 189 -13.40 7.82 33.21
CA ILE A 189 -14.78 7.39 33.06
C ILE A 189 -15.21 6.64 34.29
N LYS A 190 -16.34 7.03 34.87
CA LYS A 190 -16.99 6.27 35.95
C LYS A 190 -18.05 5.37 35.37
N GLY A 191 -17.88 4.07 35.49
CA GLY A 191 -18.89 3.10 35.07
C GLY A 191 -20.14 3.19 35.98
N VAL A 192 -21.30 3.41 35.38
CA VAL A 192 -22.59 3.48 36.08
C VAL A 192 -23.28 2.12 36.06
N SER A 193 -23.12 1.38 34.97
CA SER A 193 -23.69 0.03 34.79
C SER A 193 -22.64 -1.07 34.98
N LYS A 194 -23.14 -2.30 35.20
CA LYS A 194 -22.26 -3.49 35.25
C LYS A 194 -21.47 -3.70 33.92
N GLY A 195 -22.09 -3.41 32.80
CA GLY A 195 -21.45 -3.50 31.48
C GLY A 195 -20.32 -2.48 31.32
N GLU A 196 -20.56 -1.22 31.70
CA GLU A 196 -19.51 -0.19 31.67
C GLU A 196 -18.34 -0.52 32.61
N THR A 197 -18.64 -1.02 33.80
CA THR A 197 -17.60 -1.46 34.75
C THR A 197 -16.77 -2.61 34.18
N ALA A 198 -17.40 -3.57 33.51
CA ALA A 198 -16.71 -4.68 32.85
C ALA A 198 -15.82 -4.16 31.71
N LEU A 199 -16.32 -3.24 30.87
CA LEU A 199 -15.54 -2.63 29.77
C LEU A 199 -14.32 -1.87 30.33
N LEU A 200 -14.50 -1.05 31.37
CA LEU A 200 -13.42 -0.28 32.00
C LEU A 200 -12.31 -1.19 32.57
N LYS A 201 -12.65 -2.37 33.06
CA LYS A 201 -11.67 -3.39 33.45
C LYS A 201 -10.98 -4.00 32.23
N ALA A 202 -11.74 -4.32 31.18
CA ALA A 202 -11.20 -4.95 29.98
C ALA A 202 -10.18 -4.07 29.26
N ILE A 203 -10.40 -2.76 29.16
CA ILE A 203 -9.46 -1.84 28.51
C ILE A 203 -8.14 -1.63 29.27
N GLN A 204 -8.04 -2.07 30.53
CA GLN A 204 -6.79 -2.10 31.30
C GLN A 204 -5.97 -3.37 31.01
N SER A 205 -6.57 -4.39 30.39
CA SER A 205 -5.93 -5.68 30.15
C SER A 205 -4.64 -5.58 29.32
N PRO A 206 -4.53 -4.78 28.27
CA PRO A 206 -3.27 -4.67 27.51
C PRO A 206 -2.08 -4.25 28.38
N PHE A 207 -2.25 -3.26 29.25
CA PHE A 207 -1.21 -2.85 30.19
C PHE A 207 -0.85 -3.98 31.15
N ASN A 208 -1.85 -4.62 31.77
CA ASN A 208 -1.62 -5.69 32.74
C ASN A 208 -0.89 -6.90 32.12
N ILE A 209 -1.23 -7.26 30.89
CA ILE A 209 -0.56 -8.35 30.14
C ILE A 209 0.90 -7.99 29.85
N ILE A 210 1.19 -6.76 29.45
CA ILE A 210 2.56 -6.29 29.23
C ILE A 210 3.38 -6.39 30.53
N MET A 211 2.83 -5.97 31.65
CA MET A 211 3.51 -6.09 32.96
C MET A 211 3.75 -7.55 33.33
N SER A 212 2.75 -8.42 33.16
CA SER A 212 2.87 -9.86 33.41
C SER A 212 3.92 -10.51 32.53
N ASN A 213 3.95 -10.20 31.24
CA ASN A 213 4.95 -10.74 30.29
C ASN A 213 6.37 -10.25 30.60
N ALA A 214 6.51 -9.07 31.18
CA ALA A 214 7.77 -8.54 31.66
C ALA A 214 8.18 -9.08 33.03
N SER A 215 7.39 -9.99 33.62
CA SER A 215 7.61 -10.54 34.99
C SER A 215 7.63 -9.47 36.07
N LEU A 216 7.01 -8.33 35.83
CA LEU A 216 6.84 -7.26 36.83
C LEU A 216 5.57 -7.55 37.61
N GLN A 217 5.72 -8.08 38.86
CA GLN A 217 4.58 -8.43 39.71
C GLN A 217 4.22 -7.29 40.68
N ASP A 218 5.20 -6.53 41.13
CA ASP A 218 5.02 -5.45 42.11
C ASP A 218 5.08 -4.06 41.44
N TYR A 219 4.16 -3.80 40.51
CA TYR A 219 4.10 -2.50 39.85
C TYR A 219 3.02 -1.60 40.47
N ILE A 220 3.28 -0.31 40.53
CA ILE A 220 2.30 0.69 40.88
C ILE A 220 1.61 1.19 39.63
N LEU A 221 0.27 1.16 39.62
CA LEU A 221 -0.49 1.69 38.48
C LEU A 221 -0.13 3.17 38.23
N PRO A 222 0.27 3.54 37.00
CA PRO A 222 0.63 4.91 36.70
C PRO A 222 -0.56 5.84 36.84
N SER A 223 -0.48 6.77 37.83
CA SER A 223 -1.53 7.74 38.11
C SER A 223 -1.40 9.04 37.32
N VAL A 224 -0.20 9.30 36.77
CA VAL A 224 0.10 10.50 35.99
C VAL A 224 -0.07 10.21 34.48
N LYS A 225 -0.84 11.07 33.83
CA LYS A 225 -1.11 10.93 32.39
C LYS A 225 0.19 10.83 31.57
N GLY A 226 0.30 9.81 30.73
CA GLY A 226 1.44 9.58 29.84
C GLY A 226 2.67 8.97 30.52
N MET A 227 2.62 8.71 31.81
CA MET A 227 3.65 7.92 32.52
C MET A 227 3.34 6.43 32.43
N GLY A 228 4.35 5.62 32.29
CA GLY A 228 4.25 4.16 32.23
C GLY A 228 5.59 3.49 32.46
N TYR A 229 5.61 2.17 32.44
CA TYR A 229 6.83 1.39 32.62
C TYR A 229 7.53 1.12 31.30
N ASN A 230 8.82 1.44 31.27
CA ASN A 230 9.71 0.90 30.25
C ASN A 230 10.14 -0.50 30.73
N VAL A 231 9.58 -1.53 30.14
CA VAL A 231 9.80 -2.93 30.54
C VAL A 231 11.25 -3.41 30.34
N VAL A 232 12.01 -2.73 29.49
CA VAL A 232 13.44 -3.03 29.25
C VAL A 232 14.30 -2.56 30.42
N THR A 233 13.99 -1.39 31.00
CA THR A 233 14.76 -0.79 32.08
C THR A 233 14.13 -1.00 33.48
N GLY A 234 12.87 -1.45 33.54
CA GLY A 234 12.09 -1.59 34.77
C GLY A 234 11.65 -0.27 35.42
N ASN A 235 11.91 0.87 34.77
CA ASN A 235 11.66 2.19 35.35
C ASN A 235 10.36 2.82 34.83
N MET A 236 9.73 3.63 35.68
CA MET A 236 8.62 4.47 35.28
C MET A 236 9.12 5.70 34.53
N VAL A 237 8.64 5.91 33.30
CA VAL A 237 9.10 6.94 32.37
C VAL A 237 7.91 7.65 31.71
N ASN A 238 8.18 8.83 31.11
CA ASN A 238 7.22 9.43 30.19
C ASN A 238 7.29 8.67 28.85
N MET A 239 6.19 8.00 28.49
CA MET A 239 6.16 7.06 27.37
C MET A 239 6.50 7.75 26.02
N ILE A 240 5.88 8.91 25.75
CA ILE A 240 6.15 9.65 24.48
C ILE A 240 7.60 10.12 24.42
N LYS A 241 8.14 10.70 25.50
CA LYS A 241 9.53 11.17 25.54
C LYS A 241 10.54 10.03 25.42
N SER A 242 10.17 8.86 25.87
CA SER A 242 11.01 7.65 25.79
C SER A 242 10.84 6.87 24.48
N GLY A 243 10.02 7.37 23.53
CA GLY A 243 9.79 6.71 22.25
C GLY A 243 8.91 5.46 22.34
N ILE A 244 8.18 5.27 23.45
CA ILE A 244 7.22 4.17 23.61
C ILE A 244 5.85 4.71 23.25
N ILE A 245 5.48 4.52 21.98
CA ILE A 245 4.34 5.17 21.33
C ILE A 245 3.51 4.16 20.55
N ASP A 246 2.21 4.43 20.44
CA ASP A 246 1.27 3.73 19.57
C ASP A 246 0.67 4.73 18.55
N PRO A 247 0.32 4.29 17.33
CA PRO A 247 -0.31 5.14 16.33
C PRO A 247 -1.77 5.46 16.67
#